data_68b044dc5c9b096db739aea398cf77af
#
_entry.id   68b044dc5c9b096db739aea398cf77af
#
_cell.length_a   1.000
_cell.length_b   1.000
_cell.length_c   1.000
_cell.angle_alpha   90.00
_cell.angle_beta   90.00
_cell.angle_gamma   90.00
#
_symmetry.space_group_name_H-M   'P 1'
#
loop_
_entity.id
_entity.type
_entity.pdbx_description
1 polymer ?
#
loop_
_entity_poly.entity_id
_entity_poly.type
_entity_poly.pdbx_seq_one_letter_code
_entity_poly.pdbx_strand_id
1 'polypeptide(L)'
;MLRRDTNRGRPSRCRRLYGLLSLTALALGGCASEPPTIDELHATAMQSVGAVEPTLVAFRHDLHRYPELAGAEVRTAGKVTESLTKLGFDVRTGVGGHGVVATLVGDPDGPLIAFRADMDAVAGDALDPVPYASEVDGAHHICGHDIHTTIGVGIAHGLASIGDALPGRVMLVFQPSEEAGTGAELMLDDAVFGNTKPDAIFAVHAAPFPVGQMAVLPDGMMAGRMLVDVRVSGEGDLGSAVNEIREALMQADTVGMEQILAFQTEPFISINLFGQADDSDGNAAVRGFVMSAGLDYRPYVEQRIRSALDDLSFDGLQMQYSFKQALEGVNNDAAMLSRANAAIAAMAPSVSVSPVPGVIPAFSEDFGSFQRSVPGVMYMLGIDNPQAGTVGFPHSPDFVADDGAIRVGVDAMIAVILDAMQR
;
A
#
# COMPACT_ATOMS: atom_id res chain seq x y z
N MET A 1 -40.37 78.50 28.19
CA MET A 1 -41.74 79.05 28.35
C MET A 1 -42.62 77.89 28.75
N LEU A 2 -43.00 77.91 29.99
CA LEU A 2 -44.36 77.83 30.51
C LEU A 2 -45.07 76.47 30.27
N ARG A 3 -45.18 75.70 31.25
CA ARG A 3 -46.09 75.63 32.45
C ARG A 3 -47.14 74.54 32.25
N ARG A 4 -47.15 73.54 33.18
CA ARG A 4 -48.18 73.32 34.25
C ARG A 4 -49.54 72.83 33.71
N ASP A 5 -50.26 71.92 34.26
CA ASP A 5 -50.49 71.46 35.59
C ASP A 5 -51.41 70.26 35.68
N THR A 6 -51.18 69.40 36.64
CA THR A 6 -52.09 68.79 37.64
C THR A 6 -53.47 68.21 37.18
N ASN A 7 -53.87 67.01 37.54
CA ASN A 7 -54.56 66.75 38.78
C ASN A 7 -55.05 65.27 38.96
N ARG A 8 -54.74 64.71 40.08
CA ARG A 8 -55.43 63.82 41.03
C ARG A 8 -56.66 63.04 40.61
N GLY A 9 -56.63 61.75 40.98
CA GLY A 9 -57.77 60.90 41.22
C GLY A 9 -57.43 59.44 41.62
N ARG A 10 -57.39 59.17 42.94
CA ARG A 10 -57.56 57.79 43.51
C ARG A 10 -59.02 57.71 43.95
N PRO A 11 -59.64 56.49 44.27
CA PRO A 11 -59.15 55.11 44.47
C PRO A 11 -60.12 54.06 43.92
N SER A 12 -59.72 52.82 43.82
CA SER A 12 -60.49 51.66 44.32
C SER A 12 -59.71 50.38 44.33
N ARG A 13 -59.71 49.66 45.45
CA ARG A 13 -59.09 48.38 45.68
C ARG A 13 -59.88 47.27 44.96
N CYS A 14 -59.24 46.46 44.13
CA CYS A 14 -59.76 45.19 43.77
C CYS A 14 -58.68 44.11 44.01
N ARG A 15 -58.88 43.27 45.03
CA ARG A 15 -58.09 42.10 45.37
C ARG A 15 -58.22 41.10 44.19
N ARG A 16 -57.13 40.77 43.54
CA ARG A 16 -57.03 39.61 42.72
C ARG A 16 -56.07 38.61 43.37
N LEU A 17 -56.64 37.41 43.61
CA LEU A 17 -55.91 36.18 43.98
C LEU A 17 -54.81 35.92 42.94
N TYR A 18 -53.59 35.78 43.40
CA TYR A 18 -52.53 35.17 42.65
C TYR A 18 -52.59 33.67 42.88
N GLY A 19 -53.09 32.93 41.87
CA GLY A 19 -52.89 31.50 41.77
C GLY A 19 -51.45 31.25 41.32
N LEU A 20 -50.64 30.60 42.17
CA LEU A 20 -49.34 30.06 41.80
C LEU A 20 -49.59 28.89 40.82
N LEU A 21 -49.36 29.15 39.52
CA LEU A 21 -49.10 28.10 38.56
C LEU A 21 -47.60 27.74 38.64
N SER A 22 -47.31 26.63 39.36
CA SER A 22 -45.99 25.99 39.28
C SER A 22 -45.84 25.36 37.89
N LEU A 23 -45.11 26.03 37.00
CA LEU A 23 -44.52 25.40 35.80
C LEU A 23 -43.44 24.41 36.25
N THR A 24 -43.80 23.14 36.34
CA THR A 24 -42.83 22.04 36.28
C THR A 24 -42.28 21.99 34.90
N ALA A 25 -41.09 22.60 34.67
CA ALA A 25 -40.29 22.33 33.49
C ALA A 25 -39.80 20.87 33.55
N LEU A 26 -40.45 19.99 32.79
CA LEU A 26 -39.86 18.70 32.49
C LEU A 26 -38.57 18.97 31.69
N ALA A 27 -37.44 18.87 32.39
CA ALA A 27 -36.16 18.73 31.74
C ALA A 27 -36.16 17.36 31.03
N LEU A 28 -36.46 17.34 29.75
CA LEU A 28 -36.08 16.25 28.88
C LEU A 28 -34.54 16.23 28.85
N GLY A 29 -33.94 15.54 29.82
CA GLY A 29 -32.56 15.14 29.75
C GLY A 29 -32.42 14.22 28.57
N GLY A 30 -32.04 14.77 27.42
CA GLY A 30 -31.51 13.96 26.35
C GLY A 30 -30.27 13.27 26.92
N CYS A 31 -30.33 11.95 27.12
CA CYS A 31 -29.15 11.14 27.27
C CYS A 31 -28.33 11.38 25.99
N ALA A 32 -27.33 12.22 26.02
CA ALA A 32 -26.29 12.19 25.03
C ALA A 32 -25.71 10.77 25.13
N SER A 33 -25.94 9.94 24.13
CA SER A 33 -25.28 8.65 24.04
C SER A 33 -23.76 8.91 24.07
N GLU A 34 -23.02 8.12 24.84
CA GLU A 34 -21.58 8.16 24.77
C GLU A 34 -21.13 7.96 23.32
N PRO A 35 -20.06 8.61 22.88
CA PRO A 35 -19.52 8.37 21.54
C PRO A 35 -19.18 6.88 21.40
N PRO A 36 -19.35 6.30 20.21
CA PRO A 36 -19.06 4.89 19.99
C PRO A 36 -17.58 4.60 20.26
N THR A 37 -17.31 3.46 20.84
CA THR A 37 -15.95 2.94 21.00
C THR A 37 -15.35 2.53 19.67
N ILE A 38 -14.03 2.39 19.61
CA ILE A 38 -13.34 1.92 18.39
C ILE A 38 -13.83 0.52 17.99
N ASP A 39 -14.07 -0.37 18.95
CA ASP A 39 -14.62 -1.71 18.69
C ASP A 39 -16.03 -1.65 18.06
N GLU A 40 -16.87 -0.73 18.52
CA GLU A 40 -18.21 -0.54 17.94
C GLU A 40 -18.12 0.08 16.53
N LEU A 41 -17.19 0.99 16.28
CA LEU A 41 -16.92 1.54 14.97
C LEU A 41 -16.43 0.46 14.02
N HIS A 42 -15.47 -0.37 14.45
CA HIS A 42 -14.97 -1.51 13.68
C HIS A 42 -16.10 -2.50 13.34
N ALA A 43 -16.91 -2.90 14.33
CA ALA A 43 -18.02 -3.79 14.11
C ALA A 43 -19.04 -3.23 13.10
N THR A 44 -19.34 -1.92 13.19
CA THR A 44 -20.24 -1.23 12.24
C THR A 44 -19.66 -1.23 10.83
N ALA A 45 -18.39 -0.91 10.69
CA ALA A 45 -17.68 -0.93 9.41
C ALA A 45 -17.69 -2.32 8.79
N MET A 46 -17.39 -3.37 9.57
CA MET A 46 -17.37 -4.75 9.09
C MET A 46 -18.76 -5.31 8.78
N GLN A 47 -19.80 -4.82 9.44
CA GLN A 47 -21.19 -5.13 9.04
C GLN A 47 -21.49 -4.57 7.64
N SER A 48 -21.08 -3.34 7.36
CA SER A 48 -21.23 -2.72 6.03
C SER A 48 -20.46 -3.49 4.96
N VAL A 49 -19.19 -3.84 5.25
CA VAL A 49 -18.35 -4.65 4.34
C VAL A 49 -19.00 -5.99 4.03
N GLY A 50 -19.53 -6.69 5.06
CA GLY A 50 -20.22 -7.97 4.86
C GLY A 50 -21.45 -7.87 3.95
N ALA A 51 -22.16 -6.75 3.97
CA ALA A 51 -23.32 -6.53 3.10
C ALA A 51 -22.95 -6.34 1.61
N VAL A 52 -21.71 -5.90 1.32
CA VAL A 52 -21.22 -5.64 -0.04
C VAL A 52 -20.16 -6.66 -0.50
N GLU A 53 -19.84 -7.66 0.29
CA GLU A 53 -18.81 -8.65 -0.02
C GLU A 53 -18.97 -9.31 -1.40
N PRO A 54 -20.18 -9.75 -1.83
CA PRO A 54 -20.34 -10.26 -3.19
C PRO A 54 -20.05 -9.24 -4.29
N THR A 55 -20.26 -7.94 -4.01
CA THR A 55 -19.95 -6.85 -4.93
C THR A 55 -18.44 -6.62 -5.00
N LEU A 56 -17.72 -6.73 -3.88
CA LEU A 56 -16.26 -6.64 -3.85
C LEU A 56 -15.62 -7.79 -4.62
N VAL A 57 -16.12 -9.03 -4.44
CA VAL A 57 -15.66 -10.18 -5.21
C VAL A 57 -15.89 -9.97 -6.71
N ALA A 58 -17.08 -9.49 -7.10
CA ALA A 58 -17.38 -9.20 -8.49
C ALA A 58 -16.49 -8.05 -9.05
N PHE A 59 -16.15 -7.06 -8.22
CA PHE A 59 -15.22 -5.98 -8.57
C PHE A 59 -13.81 -6.51 -8.83
N ARG A 60 -13.29 -7.38 -7.95
CA ARG A 60 -12.02 -8.09 -8.15
C ARG A 60 -12.01 -8.86 -9.46
N HIS A 61 -13.03 -9.73 -9.69
CA HIS A 61 -13.12 -10.56 -10.90
C HIS A 61 -13.19 -9.72 -12.18
N ASP A 62 -13.79 -8.52 -12.11
CA ASP A 62 -13.84 -7.59 -13.23
C ASP A 62 -12.46 -6.94 -13.49
N LEU A 63 -11.68 -6.59 -12.47
CA LEU A 63 -10.30 -6.13 -12.63
C LEU A 63 -9.41 -7.24 -13.19
N HIS A 64 -9.53 -8.45 -12.64
CA HIS A 64 -8.76 -9.61 -13.08
C HIS A 64 -8.99 -9.95 -14.56
N ARG A 65 -10.25 -9.82 -15.01
CA ARG A 65 -10.63 -10.08 -16.40
C ARG A 65 -10.11 -9.05 -17.39
N TYR A 66 -9.97 -7.81 -16.95
CA TYR A 66 -9.53 -6.67 -17.77
C TYR A 66 -8.31 -5.98 -17.16
N PRO A 67 -7.19 -6.71 -17.02
CA PRO A 67 -5.98 -6.19 -16.41
C PRO A 67 -5.35 -5.12 -17.30
N GLU A 68 -4.73 -4.14 -16.67
CA GLU A 68 -4.00 -3.06 -17.34
C GLU A 68 -2.56 -3.03 -16.83
N LEU A 69 -1.60 -2.99 -17.75
CA LEU A 69 -0.18 -2.95 -17.42
C LEU A 69 0.23 -1.61 -16.82
N ALA A 70 1.41 -1.60 -16.19
CA ALA A 70 2.04 -0.41 -15.64
C ALA A 70 2.00 0.79 -16.60
N GLY A 71 1.43 1.91 -16.15
CA GLY A 71 1.26 3.14 -16.92
C GLY A 71 0.06 3.13 -17.88
N ALA A 72 -0.80 2.10 -17.85
CA ALA A 72 -1.99 1.98 -18.69
C ALA A 72 -3.30 1.78 -17.89
N GLU A 73 -3.31 2.00 -16.58
CA GLU A 73 -4.37 1.66 -15.61
C GLU A 73 -5.59 2.63 -15.69
N VAL A 74 -5.99 3.02 -16.91
CA VAL A 74 -7.06 4.02 -17.15
C VAL A 74 -8.42 3.52 -16.66
N ARG A 75 -8.76 2.27 -17.03
CA ARG A 75 -10.04 1.65 -16.67
C ARG A 75 -10.10 1.35 -15.18
N THR A 76 -9.05 0.78 -14.62
CA THR A 76 -8.92 0.45 -13.20
C THR A 76 -9.07 1.70 -12.34
N ALA A 77 -8.32 2.76 -12.65
CA ALA A 77 -8.44 4.06 -11.99
C ALA A 77 -9.84 4.65 -12.11
N GLY A 78 -10.49 4.52 -13.26
CA GLY A 78 -11.86 4.95 -13.47
C GLY A 78 -12.87 4.20 -12.59
N LYS A 79 -12.73 2.89 -12.45
CA LYS A 79 -13.55 2.05 -11.57
C LYS A 79 -13.39 2.37 -10.10
N VAL A 80 -12.15 2.56 -9.66
CA VAL A 80 -11.81 3.00 -8.30
C VAL A 80 -12.43 4.37 -8.03
N THR A 81 -12.22 5.34 -8.92
CA THR A 81 -12.77 6.70 -8.81
C THR A 81 -14.29 6.69 -8.67
N GLU A 82 -14.98 5.90 -9.50
CA GLU A 82 -16.45 5.78 -9.46
C GLU A 82 -16.91 5.24 -8.10
N SER A 83 -16.25 4.19 -7.60
CA SER A 83 -16.58 3.56 -6.30
C SER A 83 -16.41 4.53 -5.15
N LEU A 84 -15.26 5.22 -5.07
CA LEU A 84 -14.94 6.15 -3.99
C LEU A 84 -15.80 7.40 -4.00
N THR A 85 -16.11 7.93 -5.18
CA THR A 85 -17.00 9.09 -5.33
C THR A 85 -18.41 8.78 -4.84
N LYS A 86 -18.95 7.58 -5.15
CA LYS A 86 -20.27 7.13 -4.67
C LYS A 86 -20.31 6.99 -3.14
N LEU A 87 -19.17 6.70 -2.50
CA LEU A 87 -19.03 6.58 -1.05
C LEU A 87 -18.80 7.92 -0.35
N GLY A 88 -18.71 9.03 -1.09
CA GLY A 88 -18.57 10.36 -0.54
C GLY A 88 -17.14 10.81 -0.23
N PHE A 89 -16.13 10.09 -0.75
CA PHE A 89 -14.75 10.52 -0.66
C PHE A 89 -14.49 11.74 -1.56
N ASP A 90 -13.59 12.62 -1.12
CA ASP A 90 -12.97 13.62 -1.99
C ASP A 90 -11.87 12.95 -2.82
N VAL A 91 -12.07 12.87 -4.14
CA VAL A 91 -11.24 12.05 -5.03
C VAL A 91 -10.42 12.92 -5.98
N ARG A 92 -9.12 12.71 -5.98
CA ARG A 92 -8.13 13.29 -6.88
C ARG A 92 -7.57 12.18 -7.77
N THR A 93 -7.64 12.37 -9.09
CA THR A 93 -7.19 11.42 -10.11
C THR A 93 -5.98 11.95 -10.87
N GLY A 94 -5.28 11.06 -11.57
CA GLY A 94 -4.14 11.44 -12.40
C GLY A 94 -2.88 11.74 -11.62
N VAL A 95 -2.77 11.25 -10.38
CA VAL A 95 -1.61 11.46 -9.51
C VAL A 95 -0.52 10.46 -9.88
N GLY A 96 0.61 10.95 -10.35
CA GLY A 96 1.69 10.08 -10.83
C GLY A 96 1.30 9.27 -12.07
N GLY A 97 0.46 9.82 -12.96
CA GLY A 97 -0.07 9.14 -14.13
C GLY A 97 -1.54 8.74 -13.95
N HIS A 98 -1.84 7.48 -13.64
CA HIS A 98 -3.22 6.99 -13.45
C HIS A 98 -3.58 6.78 -11.96
N GLY A 99 -2.74 7.22 -11.03
CA GLY A 99 -3.00 7.09 -9.60
C GLY A 99 -4.26 7.84 -9.15
N VAL A 100 -4.91 7.28 -8.12
CA VAL A 100 -6.11 7.84 -7.50
C VAL A 100 -5.84 8.03 -6.00
N VAL A 101 -6.11 9.23 -5.50
CA VAL A 101 -6.03 9.55 -4.07
C VAL A 101 -7.40 10.00 -3.59
N ALA A 102 -7.91 9.36 -2.56
CA ALA A 102 -9.22 9.68 -2.02
C ALA A 102 -9.15 9.93 -0.53
N THR A 103 -9.82 10.98 -0.06
CA THR A 103 -9.83 11.36 1.36
C THR A 103 -11.24 11.37 1.91
N LEU A 104 -11.43 10.77 3.08
CA LEU A 104 -12.65 10.89 3.88
C LEU A 104 -12.30 11.56 5.21
N VAL A 105 -13.10 12.53 5.62
CA VAL A 105 -12.89 13.33 6.82
C VAL A 105 -14.04 13.06 7.79
N GLY A 106 -13.73 12.51 8.96
CA GLY A 106 -14.59 12.48 10.14
C GLY A 106 -14.22 13.64 11.06
N ASP A 107 -13.34 13.40 12.05
CA ASP A 107 -12.76 14.48 12.86
C ASP A 107 -11.63 15.18 12.07
N PRO A 108 -11.81 16.46 11.67
CA PRO A 108 -10.80 17.19 10.91
C PRO A 108 -9.52 17.47 11.70
N ASP A 109 -9.58 17.48 13.01
CA ASP A 109 -8.46 17.69 13.92
C ASP A 109 -7.76 16.38 14.33
N GLY A 110 -8.36 15.25 13.96
CA GLY A 110 -7.82 13.91 14.20
C GLY A 110 -6.66 13.54 13.26
N PRO A 111 -5.97 12.42 13.54
CA PRO A 111 -4.89 11.92 12.69
C PRO A 111 -5.32 11.65 11.25
N LEU A 112 -4.39 11.79 10.30
CA LEU A 112 -4.58 11.38 8.92
C LEU A 112 -3.84 10.06 8.70
N ILE A 113 -4.59 8.98 8.47
CA ILE A 113 -4.03 7.65 8.23
C ILE A 113 -4.20 7.27 6.76
N ALA A 114 -3.12 6.81 6.13
CA ALA A 114 -3.15 6.37 4.74
C ALA A 114 -3.17 4.85 4.62
N PHE A 115 -3.83 4.37 3.57
CA PHE A 115 -3.73 2.99 3.09
C PHE A 115 -3.38 3.01 1.60
N ARG A 116 -2.36 2.22 1.20
CA ARG A 116 -1.93 2.09 -0.20
C ARG A 116 -2.38 0.75 -0.78
N ALA A 117 -2.87 0.78 -2.02
CA ALA A 117 -3.09 -0.37 -2.87
C ALA A 117 -2.53 -0.07 -4.27
N ASP A 118 -1.79 -1.00 -4.85
CA ASP A 118 -1.38 -0.97 -6.25
C ASP A 118 -2.49 -1.43 -7.18
N MET A 119 -2.38 -1.10 -8.48
CA MET A 119 -3.46 -1.32 -9.45
C MET A 119 -3.03 -2.06 -10.72
N ASP A 120 -1.75 -2.03 -11.06
CA ASP A 120 -1.26 -2.54 -12.34
C ASP A 120 -1.17 -4.07 -12.38
N ALA A 121 -1.09 -4.59 -13.59
CA ALA A 121 -0.96 -6.01 -13.88
C ALA A 121 0.43 -6.35 -14.40
N VAL A 122 0.78 -7.63 -14.32
CA VAL A 122 2.04 -8.20 -14.78
C VAL A 122 1.98 -8.48 -16.29
N ALA A 123 3.04 -8.11 -17.01
CA ALA A 123 3.19 -8.44 -18.43
C ALA A 123 3.69 -9.88 -18.61
N GLY A 124 3.12 -10.60 -19.54
CA GLY A 124 3.53 -11.96 -19.90
C GLY A 124 2.36 -12.90 -20.13
N ASP A 125 2.68 -14.19 -20.32
CA ASP A 125 1.68 -15.25 -20.48
C ASP A 125 1.48 -15.98 -19.14
N ALA A 126 0.22 -16.24 -18.78
CA ALA A 126 -0.16 -17.04 -17.63
C ALA A 126 -1.20 -18.09 -18.02
N LEU A 127 -1.31 -19.16 -17.23
CA LEU A 127 -2.35 -20.18 -17.43
C LEU A 127 -3.73 -19.66 -17.03
N ASP A 128 -3.75 -18.85 -15.99
CA ASP A 128 -4.94 -18.15 -15.46
C ASP A 128 -6.17 -19.07 -15.35
N PRO A 129 -6.11 -20.17 -14.56
CA PRO A 129 -7.10 -21.23 -14.58
C PRO A 129 -8.35 -20.91 -13.75
N VAL A 130 -8.91 -19.71 -13.94
CA VAL A 130 -10.10 -19.22 -13.22
C VAL A 130 -11.25 -18.87 -14.15
N PRO A 131 -12.51 -18.90 -13.71
CA PRO A 131 -13.67 -18.58 -14.56
C PRO A 131 -13.72 -17.12 -15.03
N TYR A 132 -12.95 -16.26 -14.38
CA TYR A 132 -12.80 -14.83 -14.66
C TYR A 132 -11.42 -14.49 -15.22
N ALA A 133 -10.77 -15.44 -15.90
CA ALA A 133 -9.47 -15.28 -16.52
C ALA A 133 -9.35 -14.02 -17.38
N SER A 134 -8.14 -13.51 -17.52
CA SER A 134 -7.85 -12.33 -18.34
C SER A 134 -8.39 -12.48 -19.77
N GLU A 135 -9.07 -11.43 -20.25
CA GLU A 135 -9.48 -11.26 -21.65
C GLU A 135 -8.50 -10.34 -22.40
N VAL A 136 -7.37 -9.98 -21.80
CA VAL A 136 -6.35 -9.11 -22.38
C VAL A 136 -5.07 -9.90 -22.64
N ASP A 137 -4.70 -10.03 -23.90
CA ASP A 137 -3.50 -10.76 -24.29
C ASP A 137 -2.24 -10.16 -23.67
N GLY A 138 -1.44 -10.98 -23.00
CA GLY A 138 -0.15 -10.60 -22.43
C GLY A 138 -0.23 -9.72 -21.16
N ALA A 139 -1.38 -9.65 -20.52
CA ALA A 139 -1.54 -8.96 -19.23
C ALA A 139 -2.34 -9.82 -18.25
N HIS A 140 -1.84 -10.01 -17.01
CA HIS A 140 -2.48 -10.87 -16.00
C HIS A 140 -2.26 -10.33 -14.60
N HIS A 141 -3.28 -10.41 -13.72
CA HIS A 141 -3.15 -10.10 -12.29
C HIS A 141 -2.57 -11.29 -11.50
N ILE A 142 -1.34 -11.70 -11.85
CA ILE A 142 -0.62 -12.79 -11.18
C ILE A 142 0.27 -12.33 -10.01
N CYS A 143 0.19 -11.05 -9.62
CA CYS A 143 0.75 -10.52 -8.37
C CYS A 143 -0.31 -10.28 -7.29
N GLY A 144 -1.60 -10.23 -7.67
CA GLY A 144 -2.71 -10.03 -6.73
C GLY A 144 -3.12 -8.57 -6.52
N HIS A 145 -2.70 -7.65 -7.38
CA HIS A 145 -3.06 -6.22 -7.27
C HIS A 145 -4.57 -5.98 -7.46
N ASP A 146 -5.28 -6.87 -8.15
CA ASP A 146 -6.74 -6.89 -8.18
C ASP A 146 -7.37 -7.09 -6.79
N ILE A 147 -6.72 -7.91 -5.93
CA ILE A 147 -7.10 -8.09 -4.52
C ILE A 147 -6.77 -6.84 -3.72
N HIS A 148 -5.54 -6.29 -3.87
CA HIS A 148 -5.11 -5.11 -3.12
C HIS A 148 -6.02 -3.90 -3.41
N THR A 149 -6.28 -3.62 -4.69
CA THR A 149 -7.22 -2.58 -5.13
C THR A 149 -8.61 -2.82 -4.54
N THR A 150 -9.11 -4.06 -4.56
CA THR A 150 -10.42 -4.40 -4.01
C THR A 150 -10.47 -4.24 -2.49
N ILE A 151 -9.39 -4.56 -1.77
CA ILE A 151 -9.27 -4.30 -0.32
C ILE A 151 -9.39 -2.80 -0.05
N GLY A 152 -8.70 -1.95 -0.82
CA GLY A 152 -8.80 -0.49 -0.71
C GLY A 152 -10.24 0.01 -0.87
N VAL A 153 -10.98 -0.53 -1.85
CA VAL A 153 -12.41 -0.22 -2.06
C VAL A 153 -13.27 -0.76 -0.89
N GLY A 154 -12.96 -1.95 -0.36
CA GLY A 154 -13.63 -2.53 0.80
C GLY A 154 -13.43 -1.70 2.07
N ILE A 155 -12.22 -1.21 2.32
CA ILE A 155 -11.91 -0.27 3.41
C ILE A 155 -12.74 1.00 3.25
N ALA A 156 -12.85 1.54 2.02
CA ALA A 156 -13.67 2.71 1.74
C ALA A 156 -15.14 2.48 2.11
N HIS A 157 -15.71 1.32 1.77
CA HIS A 157 -17.08 0.95 2.16
C HIS A 157 -17.27 0.90 3.69
N GLY A 158 -16.33 0.26 4.38
CA GLY A 158 -16.38 0.17 5.84
C GLY A 158 -16.30 1.54 6.50
N LEU A 159 -15.29 2.34 6.16
CA LEU A 159 -15.07 3.65 6.80
C LEU A 159 -16.14 4.68 6.43
N ALA A 160 -16.66 4.67 5.21
CA ALA A 160 -17.79 5.52 4.82
C ALA A 160 -19.05 5.25 5.65
N SER A 161 -19.27 3.99 6.09
CA SER A 161 -20.44 3.62 6.88
C SER A 161 -20.44 4.19 8.30
N ILE A 162 -19.30 4.54 8.83
CA ILE A 162 -19.16 5.19 10.15
C ILE A 162 -19.10 6.73 10.03
N GLY A 163 -18.84 7.27 8.83
CA GLY A 163 -19.03 8.68 8.49
C GLY A 163 -18.44 9.66 9.49
N ASP A 164 -19.29 10.54 10.03
CA ASP A 164 -18.89 11.59 11.00
C ASP A 164 -18.36 11.02 12.35
N ALA A 165 -18.56 9.72 12.61
CA ALA A 165 -18.02 9.08 13.81
C ALA A 165 -16.56 8.63 13.63
N LEU A 166 -15.98 8.74 12.43
CA LEU A 166 -14.57 8.45 12.17
C LEU A 166 -13.69 9.41 13.01
N PRO A 167 -12.78 8.89 13.88
CA PRO A 167 -12.06 9.73 14.85
C PRO A 167 -10.86 10.45 14.25
N GLY A 168 -10.81 10.60 12.93
CA GLY A 168 -9.75 11.25 12.19
C GLY A 168 -10.07 11.35 10.71
N ARG A 169 -9.03 11.26 9.90
CA ARG A 169 -9.10 11.34 8.44
C ARG A 169 -8.44 10.10 7.84
N VAL A 170 -9.00 9.59 6.75
CA VAL A 170 -8.37 8.52 6.00
C VAL A 170 -8.01 8.99 4.60
N MET A 171 -6.84 8.58 4.12
CA MET A 171 -6.38 8.76 2.74
C MET A 171 -6.15 7.40 2.10
N LEU A 172 -6.89 7.10 1.03
CA LEU A 172 -6.68 5.90 0.23
C LEU A 172 -5.86 6.27 -0.99
N VAL A 173 -4.74 5.57 -1.18
CA VAL A 173 -3.77 5.79 -2.26
C VAL A 173 -3.82 4.57 -3.16
N PHE A 174 -4.37 4.72 -4.36
CA PHE A 174 -4.36 3.67 -5.37
C PHE A 174 -3.25 3.99 -6.36
N GLN A 175 -2.21 3.17 -6.31
CA GLN A 175 -0.94 3.41 -6.97
C GLN A 175 -0.89 2.71 -8.32
N PRO A 176 -0.48 3.40 -9.40
CA PRO A 176 -0.16 2.79 -10.68
C PRO A 176 1.30 2.29 -10.70
N SER A 177 1.66 1.47 -11.67
CA SER A 177 3.04 1.18 -12.08
C SER A 177 3.96 0.63 -10.97
N GLU A 178 3.45 -0.22 -10.08
CA GLU A 178 4.26 -0.91 -9.08
C GLU A 178 5.22 -1.89 -9.76
N GLU A 179 4.75 -2.70 -10.70
CA GLU A 179 5.54 -3.71 -11.42
C GLU A 179 6.70 -3.10 -12.23
N ALA A 180 6.55 -1.84 -12.63
CA ALA A 180 7.66 -1.07 -13.20
C ALA A 180 8.64 -0.53 -12.15
N GLY A 181 8.29 -0.56 -10.86
CA GLY A 181 9.07 -0.01 -9.75
C GLY A 181 9.18 1.51 -9.81
N THR A 182 8.18 2.19 -10.34
CA THR A 182 8.21 3.65 -10.56
C THR A 182 7.00 4.39 -10.00
N GLY A 183 5.93 3.68 -9.70
CA GLY A 183 4.64 4.29 -9.36
C GLY A 183 4.68 5.14 -8.11
N ALA A 184 5.30 4.66 -7.04
CA ALA A 184 5.41 5.40 -5.81
C ALA A 184 6.20 6.71 -5.99
N GLU A 185 7.34 6.69 -6.72
CA GLU A 185 8.11 7.90 -7.02
C GLU A 185 7.31 8.89 -7.85
N LEU A 186 6.64 8.43 -8.92
CA LEU A 186 5.79 9.28 -9.75
C LEU A 186 4.68 9.95 -8.93
N MET A 187 4.06 9.22 -8.01
CA MET A 187 3.05 9.78 -7.12
C MET A 187 3.64 10.78 -6.10
N LEU A 188 4.84 10.51 -5.58
CA LEU A 188 5.55 11.43 -4.67
C LEU A 188 5.94 12.73 -5.38
N ASP A 189 6.46 12.63 -6.60
CA ASP A 189 6.81 13.78 -7.45
C ASP A 189 5.57 14.64 -7.78
N ASP A 190 4.40 14.00 -7.88
CA ASP A 190 3.11 14.66 -8.12
C ASP A 190 2.35 14.99 -6.81
N ALA A 191 3.07 15.12 -5.72
CA ALA A 191 2.58 15.49 -4.41
C ALA A 191 1.36 14.66 -3.95
N VAL A 192 1.52 13.34 -3.91
CA VAL A 192 0.47 12.37 -3.52
C VAL A 192 -0.24 12.75 -2.22
N PHE A 193 0.48 13.22 -1.23
CA PHE A 193 -0.07 13.62 0.07
C PHE A 193 -0.66 15.06 0.09
N GLY A 194 -0.57 15.79 -1.03
CA GLY A 194 -1.03 17.18 -1.10
C GLY A 194 -0.32 18.07 -0.07
N ASN A 195 -1.11 18.85 0.67
CA ASN A 195 -0.58 19.78 1.68
C ASN A 195 -0.43 19.16 3.09
N THR A 196 -0.89 17.93 3.30
CA THR A 196 -0.90 17.29 4.62
C THR A 196 -0.37 15.87 4.48
N LYS A 197 0.80 15.62 5.04
CA LYS A 197 1.34 14.27 5.14
C LYS A 197 0.51 13.42 6.10
N PRO A 198 0.27 12.15 5.77
CA PRO A 198 -0.29 11.20 6.72
C PRO A 198 0.63 11.02 7.95
N ASP A 199 0.01 10.71 9.08
CA ASP A 199 0.74 10.34 10.31
C ASP A 199 1.27 8.91 10.22
N ALA A 200 0.60 8.06 9.42
CA ALA A 200 1.00 6.68 9.13
C ALA A 200 0.49 6.25 7.75
N ILE A 201 1.19 5.27 7.14
CA ILE A 201 0.75 4.61 5.92
C ILE A 201 0.82 3.09 6.08
N PHE A 202 -0.24 2.40 5.65
CA PHE A 202 -0.33 0.94 5.70
C PHE A 202 -0.55 0.36 4.31
N ALA A 203 -0.08 -0.86 4.10
CA ALA A 203 -0.31 -1.62 2.87
C ALA A 203 -0.39 -3.12 3.18
N VAL A 204 -0.95 -3.87 2.23
CA VAL A 204 -0.88 -5.33 2.20
C VAL A 204 -0.34 -5.78 0.85
N HIS A 205 0.36 -6.92 0.83
CA HIS A 205 0.78 -7.59 -0.39
C HIS A 205 0.41 -9.06 -0.35
N ALA A 206 -0.16 -9.57 -1.43
CA ALA A 206 -0.53 -10.97 -1.60
C ALA A 206 0.69 -11.89 -1.46
N ALA A 207 0.54 -12.99 -0.73
CA ALA A 207 1.63 -13.92 -0.49
C ALA A 207 1.11 -15.36 -0.30
N PRO A 208 1.93 -16.39 -0.53
CA PRO A 208 1.53 -17.79 -0.50
C PRO A 208 1.39 -18.33 0.94
N PHE A 209 0.65 -17.61 1.75
CA PHE A 209 0.22 -18.06 3.08
C PHE A 209 -1.28 -18.43 3.03
N PRO A 210 -1.76 -19.28 3.94
CA PRO A 210 -3.18 -19.58 4.05
C PRO A 210 -4.03 -18.33 4.26
N VAL A 211 -5.19 -18.27 3.61
CA VAL A 211 -6.21 -17.23 3.87
C VAL A 211 -6.56 -17.21 5.37
N GLY A 212 -6.65 -16.00 5.94
CA GLY A 212 -6.81 -15.79 7.38
C GLY A 212 -5.46 -15.59 8.11
N GLN A 213 -4.34 -15.79 7.42
CA GLN A 213 -3.02 -15.48 7.94
C GLN A 213 -2.45 -14.21 7.31
N MET A 214 -1.86 -13.37 8.12
CA MET A 214 -0.96 -12.30 7.69
C MET A 214 0.44 -12.58 8.23
N ALA A 215 1.45 -12.17 7.47
CA ALA A 215 2.83 -12.35 7.88
C ALA A 215 3.59 -11.03 7.78
N VAL A 216 4.56 -10.82 8.68
CA VAL A 216 5.24 -9.54 8.77
C VAL A 216 6.63 -9.69 9.38
N LEU A 217 7.54 -8.80 9.03
CA LEU A 217 8.87 -8.68 9.63
C LEU A 217 9.07 -7.21 10.02
N PRO A 218 9.49 -6.90 11.25
CA PRO A 218 10.01 -5.57 11.58
C PRO A 218 11.36 -5.36 10.88
N ASP A 219 11.65 -4.11 10.51
CA ASP A 219 12.96 -3.69 10.01
C ASP A 219 13.45 -4.48 8.76
N GLY A 220 12.80 -4.34 7.63
CA GLY A 220 13.29 -4.92 6.38
C GLY A 220 12.40 -6.04 5.82
N MET A 221 11.18 -5.70 5.49
CA MET A 221 10.17 -6.63 4.96
C MET A 221 10.45 -7.07 3.53
N MET A 222 10.93 -6.16 2.68
CA MET A 222 11.29 -6.40 1.28
C MET A 222 12.67 -5.85 0.98
N ALA A 223 13.39 -6.51 0.07
CA ALA A 223 14.70 -6.07 -0.37
C ALA A 223 14.64 -4.72 -1.09
N GLY A 224 15.64 -3.87 -0.86
CA GLY A 224 15.93 -2.76 -1.75
C GLY A 224 16.51 -3.27 -3.07
N ARG A 225 16.26 -2.54 -4.16
CA ARG A 225 16.73 -2.88 -5.51
C ARG A 225 17.54 -1.73 -6.10
N MET A 226 18.69 -2.03 -6.65
CA MET A 226 19.56 -1.10 -7.33
C MET A 226 19.89 -1.63 -8.73
N LEU A 227 19.91 -0.74 -9.73
CA LEU A 227 20.37 -1.08 -11.08
C LEU A 227 21.87 -0.83 -11.18
N VAL A 228 22.66 -1.82 -11.55
CA VAL A 228 24.02 -1.68 -12.05
C VAL A 228 24.03 -1.69 -13.58
N ASP A 229 24.66 -0.69 -14.20
CA ASP A 229 24.85 -0.57 -15.65
C ASP A 229 26.35 -0.43 -15.93
N VAL A 230 26.96 -1.47 -16.50
CA VAL A 230 28.36 -1.52 -16.89
C VAL A 230 28.46 -1.47 -18.41
N ARG A 231 29.19 -0.52 -18.95
CA ARG A 231 29.38 -0.30 -20.37
C ARG A 231 30.84 -0.42 -20.74
N VAL A 232 31.09 -1.10 -21.87
CA VAL A 232 32.42 -1.28 -22.44
C VAL A 232 32.42 -0.78 -23.88
N SER A 233 33.44 -0.04 -24.26
CA SER A 233 33.58 0.51 -25.62
C SER A 233 35.04 0.53 -26.06
N GLY A 234 35.31 0.39 -27.37
CA GLY A 234 36.65 0.49 -27.96
C GLY A 234 36.95 -0.64 -28.94
N GLU A 235 38.24 -0.74 -29.32
CA GLU A 235 38.76 -1.72 -30.29
C GLU A 235 39.45 -2.88 -29.56
N GLY A 236 38.66 -3.82 -29.03
CA GLY A 236 39.15 -4.98 -28.30
C GLY A 236 38.13 -6.13 -28.31
N ASP A 237 38.40 -7.18 -27.55
CA ASP A 237 37.51 -8.34 -27.43
C ASP A 237 36.35 -8.05 -26.45
N LEU A 238 35.27 -7.48 -26.98
CA LEU A 238 34.07 -7.16 -26.21
C LEU A 238 33.41 -8.41 -25.60
N GLY A 239 33.49 -9.56 -26.28
CA GLY A 239 32.90 -10.81 -25.81
C GLY A 239 33.59 -11.31 -24.54
N SER A 240 34.94 -11.31 -24.53
CA SER A 240 35.73 -11.64 -23.34
C SER A 240 35.45 -10.67 -22.19
N ALA A 241 35.46 -9.37 -22.48
CA ALA A 241 35.20 -8.34 -21.47
C ALA A 241 33.81 -8.48 -20.82
N VAL A 242 32.77 -8.71 -21.61
CA VAL A 242 31.40 -8.96 -21.11
C VAL A 242 31.37 -10.17 -20.19
N ASN A 243 32.02 -11.29 -20.56
CA ASN A 243 32.05 -12.47 -19.72
C ASN A 243 32.77 -12.24 -18.39
N GLU A 244 33.93 -11.59 -18.43
CA GLU A 244 34.71 -11.25 -17.21
C GLU A 244 33.93 -10.29 -16.28
N ILE A 245 33.22 -9.32 -16.84
CA ILE A 245 32.33 -8.41 -16.07
C ILE A 245 31.20 -9.21 -15.42
N ARG A 246 30.56 -10.10 -16.16
CA ARG A 246 29.48 -10.97 -15.60
C ARG A 246 30.01 -11.84 -14.48
N GLU A 247 31.16 -12.47 -14.66
CA GLU A 247 31.80 -13.29 -13.62
C GLU A 247 32.14 -12.47 -12.37
N ALA A 248 32.69 -11.27 -12.54
CA ALA A 248 33.03 -10.38 -11.44
C ALA A 248 31.77 -9.92 -10.67
N LEU A 249 30.70 -9.55 -11.37
CA LEU A 249 29.43 -9.22 -10.74
C LEU A 249 28.86 -10.42 -9.97
N MET A 250 28.85 -11.60 -10.56
CA MET A 250 28.33 -12.82 -9.90
C MET A 250 29.18 -13.25 -8.70
N GLN A 251 30.48 -12.89 -8.65
CA GLN A 251 31.31 -13.13 -7.44
C GLN A 251 30.94 -12.17 -6.29
N ALA A 252 30.30 -11.05 -6.58
CA ALA A 252 29.76 -10.16 -5.55
C ALA A 252 28.41 -10.64 -4.98
N ASP A 253 27.73 -11.55 -5.64
CA ASP A 253 26.50 -12.22 -5.15
C ASP A 253 26.83 -13.07 -3.90
N THR A 254 25.99 -13.01 -2.88
CA THR A 254 26.18 -13.75 -1.63
C THR A 254 25.14 -14.83 -1.40
N VAL A 255 24.08 -14.86 -2.22
CA VAL A 255 22.93 -15.74 -2.04
C VAL A 255 22.99 -16.95 -2.96
N GLY A 256 23.32 -16.75 -4.23
CA GLY A 256 23.24 -17.77 -5.26
C GLY A 256 21.80 -18.12 -5.67
N MET A 257 21.67 -18.68 -6.85
CA MET A 257 20.36 -18.99 -7.46
C MET A 257 19.51 -19.99 -6.67
N GLU A 258 20.16 -20.92 -5.94
CA GLU A 258 19.45 -21.95 -5.17
C GLU A 258 18.70 -21.39 -3.95
N GLN A 259 19.08 -20.21 -3.49
CA GLN A 259 18.53 -19.58 -2.28
C GLN A 259 17.73 -18.31 -2.58
N ILE A 260 17.57 -17.94 -3.84
CA ILE A 260 16.93 -16.67 -4.23
C ILE A 260 15.48 -16.54 -3.77
N LEU A 261 14.78 -17.66 -3.60
CA LEU A 261 13.41 -17.73 -3.08
C LEU A 261 13.35 -18.15 -1.59
N ALA A 262 14.49 -18.30 -0.94
CA ALA A 262 14.54 -18.66 0.48
C ALA A 262 14.68 -17.41 1.35
N PHE A 263 14.05 -17.42 2.52
CA PHE A 263 14.21 -16.34 3.48
C PHE A 263 15.66 -16.21 3.95
N GLN A 264 16.19 -15.00 3.88
CA GLN A 264 17.51 -14.64 4.38
C GLN A 264 17.36 -13.87 5.69
N THR A 265 18.02 -14.36 6.74
CA THR A 265 18.05 -13.72 8.07
C THR A 265 19.26 -12.80 8.26
N GLU A 266 20.27 -12.97 7.41
CA GLU A 266 21.50 -12.19 7.42
C GLU A 266 21.53 -11.22 6.23
N PRO A 267 22.30 -10.15 6.33
CA PRO A 267 22.50 -9.24 5.21
C PRO A 267 22.98 -9.95 3.95
N PHE A 268 22.38 -9.63 2.82
CA PHE A 268 22.69 -10.28 1.55
C PHE A 268 22.84 -9.29 0.39
N ILE A 269 23.52 -9.78 -0.65
CA ILE A 269 23.53 -9.23 -2.00
C ILE A 269 23.09 -10.33 -2.95
N SER A 270 22.06 -10.10 -3.73
CA SER A 270 21.61 -10.98 -4.80
C SER A 270 21.65 -10.21 -6.13
N ILE A 271 22.25 -10.79 -7.16
CA ILE A 271 22.48 -10.14 -8.45
C ILE A 271 21.77 -10.91 -9.56
N ASN A 272 20.81 -10.24 -10.20
CA ASN A 272 20.10 -10.77 -11.34
C ASN A 272 20.52 -10.00 -12.61
N LEU A 273 21.33 -10.63 -13.45
CA LEU A 273 21.83 -10.04 -14.68
C LEU A 273 20.83 -10.24 -15.82
N PHE A 274 20.44 -9.14 -16.45
CA PHE A 274 19.55 -9.10 -17.60
C PHE A 274 20.16 -8.24 -18.72
N GLY A 275 19.75 -8.51 -19.99
CA GLY A 275 20.12 -7.72 -21.14
C GLY A 275 21.62 -7.77 -21.46
N GLN A 276 21.94 -8.28 -22.62
CA GLN A 276 23.22 -8.14 -23.28
C GLN A 276 22.95 -7.33 -24.54
N ALA A 277 23.21 -6.02 -24.51
CA ALA A 277 23.21 -5.25 -25.73
C ALA A 277 24.60 -5.45 -26.38
N ASP A 278 24.65 -6.26 -27.39
CA ASP A 278 25.72 -6.23 -28.36
C ASP A 278 25.36 -5.08 -29.31
N ASP A 279 25.94 -3.91 -29.06
CA ASP A 279 25.73 -2.76 -29.92
C ASP A 279 26.70 -2.95 -31.09
N SER A 280 26.19 -3.08 -32.30
CA SER A 280 26.95 -3.31 -33.54
C SER A 280 28.04 -2.25 -33.85
N ASP A 281 28.14 -1.23 -33.03
CA ASP A 281 29.01 -0.09 -33.16
C ASP A 281 30.25 -0.12 -32.24
N GLY A 282 30.67 -1.30 -31.76
CA GLY A 282 31.86 -1.45 -30.92
C GLY A 282 31.61 -1.13 -29.43
N ASN A 283 30.40 -1.26 -28.97
CA ASN A 283 30.01 -1.11 -27.58
C ASN A 283 29.31 -2.35 -27.05
N ALA A 284 29.45 -2.63 -25.76
CA ALA A 284 28.69 -3.67 -25.07
C ALA A 284 28.24 -3.19 -23.69
N ALA A 285 27.16 -3.74 -23.14
CA ALA A 285 26.68 -3.41 -21.82
C ALA A 285 26.27 -4.65 -21.04
N VAL A 286 26.62 -4.71 -19.75
CA VAL A 286 26.12 -5.69 -18.80
C VAL A 286 25.27 -4.93 -17.78
N ARG A 287 24.01 -5.35 -17.61
CA ARG A 287 23.06 -4.77 -16.68
C ARG A 287 22.52 -5.80 -15.72
N GLY A 288 22.22 -5.36 -14.53
CA GLY A 288 21.60 -6.23 -13.54
C GLY A 288 20.90 -5.47 -12.43
N PHE A 289 19.87 -6.09 -11.86
CA PHE A 289 19.35 -5.67 -10.59
C PHE A 289 20.17 -6.30 -9.46
N VAL A 290 20.51 -5.46 -8.49
CA VAL A 290 21.17 -5.85 -7.26
C VAL A 290 20.17 -5.67 -6.14
N MET A 291 19.75 -6.77 -5.55
CA MET A 291 18.84 -6.82 -4.40
C MET A 291 19.66 -6.89 -3.12
N SER A 292 19.25 -6.17 -2.09
CA SER A 292 19.93 -6.23 -0.79
C SER A 292 18.95 -6.02 0.37
N ALA A 293 19.28 -6.54 1.55
CA ALA A 293 18.50 -6.31 2.74
C ALA A 293 18.75 -4.89 3.27
N GLY A 294 17.68 -4.06 3.21
CA GLY A 294 17.65 -2.72 3.76
C GLY A 294 18.47 -1.66 3.03
N LEU A 295 18.19 -0.40 3.31
CA LEU A 295 18.89 0.78 2.74
C LEU A 295 20.28 0.99 3.33
N ASP A 296 20.48 0.60 4.58
CA ASP A 296 21.76 0.80 5.30
C ASP A 296 22.91 0.00 4.68
N TYR A 297 22.60 -1.00 3.87
CA TYR A 297 23.57 -1.82 3.16
C TYR A 297 24.04 -1.24 1.83
N ARG A 298 23.36 -0.22 1.30
CA ARG A 298 23.70 0.35 -0.01
C ARG A 298 25.18 0.75 -0.16
N PRO A 299 25.82 1.49 0.76
CA PRO A 299 27.24 1.80 0.66
C PRO A 299 28.13 0.56 0.62
N TYR A 300 27.80 -0.47 1.40
CA TYR A 300 28.51 -1.73 1.40
C TYR A 300 28.36 -2.47 0.06
N VAL A 301 27.15 -2.53 -0.47
CA VAL A 301 26.83 -3.16 -1.76
C VAL A 301 27.59 -2.46 -2.89
N GLU A 302 27.52 -1.13 -2.97
CA GLU A 302 28.25 -0.36 -3.96
C GLU A 302 29.76 -0.59 -3.87
N GLN A 303 30.32 -0.56 -2.67
CA GLN A 303 31.75 -0.80 -2.45
C GLN A 303 32.16 -2.20 -2.92
N ARG A 304 31.37 -3.23 -2.61
CA ARG A 304 31.66 -4.61 -3.00
C ARG A 304 31.65 -4.78 -4.53
N ILE A 305 30.66 -4.21 -5.19
CA ILE A 305 30.57 -4.25 -6.67
C ILE A 305 31.70 -3.43 -7.30
N ARG A 306 32.01 -2.23 -6.79
CA ARG A 306 33.15 -1.42 -7.24
C ARG A 306 34.44 -2.20 -7.15
N SER A 307 34.71 -2.83 -6.00
CA SER A 307 35.93 -3.61 -5.81
C SER A 307 36.05 -4.76 -6.82
N ALA A 308 34.94 -5.41 -7.18
CA ALA A 308 34.95 -6.46 -8.20
C ALA A 308 35.19 -5.93 -9.62
N LEU A 309 34.70 -4.74 -9.94
CA LEU A 309 34.84 -4.14 -11.27
C LEU A 309 36.15 -3.37 -11.47
N ASP A 310 36.65 -2.67 -10.43
CA ASP A 310 37.85 -1.83 -10.51
C ASP A 310 39.16 -2.64 -10.73
N ASP A 311 39.11 -3.95 -10.42
CA ASP A 311 40.24 -4.86 -10.69
C ASP A 311 40.30 -5.31 -12.16
N LEU A 312 39.25 -5.04 -12.95
CA LEU A 312 39.17 -5.43 -14.37
C LEU A 312 39.87 -4.38 -15.27
N SER A 313 40.63 -4.87 -16.23
CA SER A 313 41.22 -4.04 -17.27
C SER A 313 41.26 -4.82 -18.58
N PHE A 314 40.96 -4.16 -19.69
CA PHE A 314 40.86 -4.75 -21.00
C PHE A 314 41.69 -4.01 -22.03
N ASP A 315 42.48 -4.73 -22.82
CA ASP A 315 43.31 -4.12 -23.86
C ASP A 315 42.44 -3.48 -24.95
N GLY A 316 42.66 -2.19 -25.20
CA GLY A 316 41.93 -1.44 -26.22
C GLY A 316 40.47 -1.09 -25.90
N LEU A 317 39.98 -1.44 -24.71
CA LEU A 317 38.63 -1.13 -24.26
C LEU A 317 38.62 -0.16 -23.08
N GLN A 318 37.55 0.63 -23.01
CA GLN A 318 37.24 1.48 -21.87
C GLN A 318 35.98 0.96 -21.20
N MET A 319 36.02 0.77 -19.88
CA MET A 319 34.88 0.39 -19.06
C MET A 319 34.40 1.56 -18.24
N GLN A 320 33.07 1.75 -18.19
CA GLN A 320 32.38 2.70 -17.32
C GLN A 320 31.21 1.99 -16.65
N TYR A 321 30.94 2.31 -15.39
CA TYR A 321 29.77 1.77 -14.70
C TYR A 321 29.08 2.82 -13.84
N SER A 322 27.80 2.61 -13.62
CA SER A 322 26.97 3.48 -12.80
C SER A 322 25.98 2.67 -11.98
N PHE A 323 25.59 3.22 -10.85
CA PHE A 323 24.52 2.70 -9.99
C PHE A 323 23.36 3.66 -10.03
N LYS A 324 22.16 3.11 -10.25
CA LYS A 324 20.90 3.84 -10.10
C LYS A 324 20.07 3.14 -9.03
N GLN A 325 19.57 3.90 -8.09
CA GLN A 325 18.59 3.36 -7.16
C GLN A 325 17.29 3.18 -7.92
N ALA A 326 16.74 1.98 -7.87
CA ALA A 326 15.45 1.68 -8.47
C ALA A 326 14.35 1.70 -7.41
N LEU A 327 14.55 1.02 -6.26
CA LEU A 327 13.56 0.91 -5.19
C LEU A 327 14.24 0.97 -3.82
N GLU A 328 13.57 1.63 -2.88
CA GLU A 328 13.88 1.52 -1.47
C GLU A 328 13.39 0.17 -0.94
N GLY A 329 14.08 -0.41 0.05
CA GLY A 329 13.53 -1.57 0.76
C GLY A 329 12.32 -1.18 1.60
N VAL A 330 11.38 -2.09 1.76
CA VAL A 330 10.26 -1.89 2.69
C VAL A 330 10.75 -2.14 4.12
N ASN A 331 10.68 -1.10 4.94
CA ASN A 331 11.11 -1.13 6.33
C ASN A 331 9.93 -0.79 7.25
N ASN A 332 9.41 -1.78 7.96
CA ASN A 332 8.29 -1.60 8.86
C ASN A 332 8.74 -0.89 10.14
N ASP A 333 8.04 0.19 10.51
CA ASP A 333 8.23 0.83 11.81
C ASP A 333 7.85 -0.13 12.95
N ALA A 334 8.83 -0.51 13.78
CA ALA A 334 8.66 -1.54 14.80
C ALA A 334 7.64 -1.17 15.89
N ALA A 335 7.55 0.10 16.27
CA ALA A 335 6.60 0.57 17.28
C ALA A 335 5.18 0.57 16.71
N MET A 336 5.02 1.06 15.48
CA MET A 336 3.75 1.04 14.76
C MET A 336 3.28 -0.38 14.48
N LEU A 337 4.19 -1.27 14.06
CA LEU A 337 3.91 -2.69 13.83
C LEU A 337 3.40 -3.37 15.11
N SER A 338 4.05 -3.16 16.24
CA SER A 338 3.61 -3.73 17.53
C SER A 338 2.19 -3.30 17.88
N ARG A 339 1.88 -2.04 17.66
CA ARG A 339 0.55 -1.46 17.91
C ARG A 339 -0.49 -2.01 16.92
N ALA A 340 -0.16 -2.06 15.64
CA ALA A 340 -1.04 -2.60 14.60
C ALA A 340 -1.37 -4.09 14.83
N ASN A 341 -0.39 -4.89 15.24
CA ASN A 341 -0.61 -6.30 15.60
C ASN A 341 -1.54 -6.46 16.80
N ALA A 342 -1.44 -5.58 17.80
CA ALA A 342 -2.35 -5.58 18.94
C ALA A 342 -3.78 -5.20 18.52
N ALA A 343 -3.95 -4.25 17.61
CA ALA A 343 -5.24 -3.85 17.06
C ALA A 343 -5.90 -5.00 16.27
N ILE A 344 -5.15 -5.68 15.41
CA ILE A 344 -5.65 -6.85 14.68
C ILE A 344 -6.09 -7.93 15.66
N ALA A 345 -5.27 -8.27 16.65
CA ALA A 345 -5.61 -9.30 17.64
C ALA A 345 -6.87 -8.97 18.45
N ALA A 346 -7.13 -7.70 18.72
CA ALA A 346 -8.29 -7.24 19.50
C ALA A 346 -9.58 -7.19 18.65
N MET A 347 -9.54 -6.60 17.47
CA MET A 347 -10.71 -6.25 16.65
C MET A 347 -10.97 -7.22 15.51
N ALA A 348 -9.93 -7.85 14.96
CA ALA A 348 -10.03 -8.84 13.88
C ALA A 348 -9.50 -10.23 14.32
N PRO A 349 -10.07 -10.88 15.36
CA PRO A 349 -9.50 -12.09 15.96
C PRO A 349 -9.52 -13.31 15.04
N SER A 350 -10.20 -13.27 13.92
CA SER A 350 -10.16 -14.30 12.87
C SER A 350 -8.87 -14.23 12.02
N VAL A 351 -8.12 -13.13 12.11
CA VAL A 351 -6.87 -12.92 11.39
C VAL A 351 -5.69 -13.26 12.31
N SER A 352 -4.88 -14.20 11.89
CA SER A 352 -3.63 -14.53 12.61
C SER A 352 -2.46 -13.75 12.01
N VAL A 353 -1.63 -13.13 12.86
CA VAL A 353 -0.41 -12.46 12.43
C VAL A 353 0.80 -13.25 12.90
N SER A 354 1.71 -13.58 11.99
CA SER A 354 2.92 -14.35 12.27
C SER A 354 4.16 -13.63 11.76
N PRO A 355 5.30 -13.72 12.46
CA PRO A 355 6.55 -13.22 11.93
C PRO A 355 7.02 -14.08 10.76
N VAL A 356 7.56 -13.47 9.70
CA VAL A 356 8.38 -14.17 8.71
C VAL A 356 9.83 -14.23 9.19
N PRO A 357 10.61 -15.28 8.82
CA PRO A 357 11.95 -15.46 9.35
C PRO A 357 13.00 -14.50 8.75
N GLY A 358 12.71 -13.83 7.66
CA GLY A 358 13.66 -12.96 6.98
C GLY A 358 13.12 -12.39 5.67
N VAL A 359 14.01 -11.84 4.86
CA VAL A 359 13.71 -11.23 3.55
C VAL A 359 13.94 -12.23 2.42
N ILE A 360 13.09 -12.27 1.41
CA ILE A 360 13.28 -13.07 0.21
C ILE A 360 14.01 -12.23 -0.85
N PRO A 361 15.20 -12.66 -1.30
CA PRO A 361 16.03 -11.88 -2.22
C PRO A 361 15.41 -11.59 -3.59
N ALA A 362 14.47 -12.42 -4.04
CA ALA A 362 13.82 -12.26 -5.34
C ALA A 362 12.80 -11.13 -5.39
N PHE A 363 12.32 -10.66 -4.24
CA PHE A 363 11.20 -9.71 -4.17
C PHE A 363 11.63 -8.32 -3.75
N SER A 364 11.10 -7.34 -4.45
CA SER A 364 11.21 -5.90 -4.13
C SER A 364 9.86 -5.24 -4.35
N GLU A 365 9.65 -4.10 -3.71
CA GLU A 365 8.37 -3.39 -3.69
C GLU A 365 8.66 -1.89 -3.57
N ASP A 366 7.91 -1.03 -4.28
CA ASP A 366 8.17 0.41 -4.28
C ASP A 366 7.45 1.19 -3.16
N PHE A 367 6.63 0.50 -2.33
CA PHE A 367 6.03 1.08 -1.10
C PHE A 367 7.06 1.72 -0.18
N GLY A 368 8.28 1.18 -0.14
CA GLY A 368 9.41 1.75 0.61
C GLY A 368 9.69 3.22 0.28
N SER A 369 9.37 3.67 -0.94
CA SER A 369 9.50 5.07 -1.33
C SER A 369 8.58 5.99 -0.53
N PHE A 370 7.35 5.59 -0.23
CA PHE A 370 6.47 6.35 0.67
C PHE A 370 7.02 6.40 2.10
N GLN A 371 7.64 5.30 2.56
CA GLN A 371 8.20 5.21 3.91
C GLN A 371 9.38 6.16 4.16
N ARG A 372 10.01 6.73 3.11
CA ARG A 372 10.99 7.80 3.28
C ARG A 372 10.42 9.05 3.94
N SER A 373 9.13 9.25 3.83
CA SER A 373 8.48 10.47 4.29
C SER A 373 7.36 10.25 5.32
N VAL A 374 6.79 9.05 5.37
CA VAL A 374 5.68 8.69 6.25
C VAL A 374 6.00 7.35 6.90
N PRO A 375 6.01 7.23 8.24
CA PRO A 375 6.21 5.93 8.88
C PRO A 375 5.10 4.97 8.47
N GLY A 376 5.45 3.69 8.21
CA GLY A 376 4.47 2.77 7.66
C GLY A 376 4.74 1.30 7.96
N VAL A 377 3.73 0.49 7.72
CA VAL A 377 3.78 -0.96 7.86
C VAL A 377 3.12 -1.61 6.65
N MET A 378 3.82 -2.57 6.06
CA MET A 378 3.28 -3.48 5.06
C MET A 378 3.20 -4.89 5.64
N TYR A 379 2.09 -5.56 5.38
CA TYR A 379 1.88 -6.97 5.72
C TYR A 379 1.83 -7.82 4.46
N MET A 380 2.37 -9.04 4.54
CA MET A 380 2.04 -10.10 3.60
C MET A 380 0.68 -10.68 3.95
N LEU A 381 -0.23 -10.69 2.99
CA LEU A 381 -1.59 -11.21 3.12
C LEU A 381 -1.68 -12.61 2.53
N GLY A 382 -2.10 -13.58 3.32
CA GLY A 382 -2.31 -14.95 2.86
C GLY A 382 -3.49 -15.02 1.88
N ILE A 383 -3.21 -15.56 0.70
CA ILE A 383 -4.17 -15.71 -0.40
C ILE A 383 -4.32 -17.16 -0.85
N ASP A 384 -3.60 -18.09 -0.22
CA ASP A 384 -3.61 -19.50 -0.58
C ASP A 384 -4.74 -20.26 0.13
N ASN A 385 -5.42 -21.14 -0.59
CA ASN A 385 -6.41 -22.04 -0.08
C ASN A 385 -6.25 -23.42 -0.74
N PRO A 386 -5.39 -24.29 -0.20
CA PRO A 386 -5.11 -25.59 -0.79
C PRO A 386 -6.37 -26.47 -0.96
N GLN A 387 -7.41 -26.26 -0.14
CA GLN A 387 -8.67 -27.01 -0.23
C GLN A 387 -9.50 -26.57 -1.45
N ALA A 388 -9.37 -25.31 -1.87
CA ALA A 388 -9.98 -24.79 -3.10
C ALA A 388 -9.06 -24.99 -4.33
N GLY A 389 -7.84 -25.49 -4.17
CA GLY A 389 -6.88 -25.72 -5.24
C GLY A 389 -6.21 -24.43 -5.73
N THR A 390 -6.13 -23.41 -4.88
CA THR A 390 -5.43 -22.16 -5.22
C THR A 390 -3.91 -22.31 -5.11
N VAL A 391 -3.18 -21.57 -5.95
CA VAL A 391 -1.72 -21.47 -5.96
C VAL A 391 -1.37 -19.99 -5.75
N GLY A 392 -1.15 -19.61 -4.51
CA GLY A 392 -0.99 -18.22 -4.09
C GLY A 392 0.40 -17.63 -4.28
N PHE A 393 1.28 -18.21 -5.11
CA PHE A 393 2.63 -17.70 -5.30
C PHE A 393 2.64 -16.61 -6.38
N PRO A 394 2.91 -15.32 -6.02
CA PRO A 394 2.95 -14.23 -6.98
C PRO A 394 3.92 -14.48 -8.14
N HIS A 395 3.57 -14.01 -9.34
CA HIS A 395 4.28 -14.20 -10.59
C HIS A 395 4.40 -15.67 -11.06
N SER A 396 3.73 -16.61 -10.39
CA SER A 396 3.60 -17.98 -10.91
C SER A 396 2.65 -18.01 -12.09
N PRO A 397 2.97 -18.73 -13.18
CA PRO A 397 2.06 -18.82 -14.33
C PRO A 397 0.69 -19.44 -14.02
N ASP A 398 0.61 -20.26 -12.98
CA ASP A 398 -0.60 -20.91 -12.47
C ASP A 398 -1.19 -20.24 -11.23
N PHE A 399 -0.87 -18.97 -11.01
CA PHE A 399 -1.35 -18.18 -9.88
C PHE A 399 -2.88 -18.19 -9.79
N VAL A 400 -3.39 -18.54 -8.63
CA VAL A 400 -4.81 -18.42 -8.27
C VAL A 400 -4.91 -18.01 -6.81
N ALA A 401 -5.61 -16.94 -6.55
CA ALA A 401 -5.84 -16.42 -5.20
C ALA A 401 -7.28 -16.62 -4.75
N ASP A 402 -7.48 -16.94 -3.48
CA ASP A 402 -8.79 -17.09 -2.86
C ASP A 402 -9.43 -15.71 -2.57
N ASP A 403 -10.70 -15.53 -2.97
CA ASP A 403 -11.45 -14.29 -2.76
C ASP A 403 -11.63 -13.95 -1.27
N GLY A 404 -11.59 -14.95 -0.37
CA GLY A 404 -11.68 -14.75 1.08
C GLY A 404 -10.59 -13.84 1.64
N ALA A 405 -9.45 -13.71 0.93
CA ALA A 405 -8.37 -12.80 1.30
C ALA A 405 -8.82 -11.33 1.32
N ILE A 406 -9.80 -10.94 0.49
CA ILE A 406 -10.36 -9.58 0.46
C ILE A 406 -10.91 -9.22 1.83
N ARG A 407 -11.78 -10.08 2.38
CA ARG A 407 -12.39 -9.84 3.69
C ARG A 407 -11.37 -9.79 4.81
N VAL A 408 -10.37 -10.68 4.77
CA VAL A 408 -9.28 -10.72 5.75
C VAL A 408 -8.47 -9.42 5.74
N GLY A 409 -8.08 -8.97 4.55
CA GLY A 409 -7.33 -7.71 4.39
C GLY A 409 -8.13 -6.49 4.82
N VAL A 410 -9.42 -6.42 4.47
CA VAL A 410 -10.30 -5.30 4.88
C VAL A 410 -10.48 -5.28 6.40
N ASP A 411 -10.77 -6.43 7.03
CA ASP A 411 -10.99 -6.57 8.48
C ASP A 411 -9.75 -6.10 9.26
N ALA A 412 -8.59 -6.64 8.92
CA ALA A 412 -7.34 -6.29 9.56
C ALA A 412 -6.98 -4.80 9.37
N MET A 413 -7.13 -4.27 8.15
CA MET A 413 -6.71 -2.89 7.87
C MET A 413 -7.66 -1.85 8.45
N ILE A 414 -8.97 -2.10 8.52
CA ILE A 414 -9.89 -1.22 9.24
C ILE A 414 -9.54 -1.19 10.74
N ALA A 415 -9.24 -2.34 11.35
CA ALA A 415 -8.79 -2.39 12.74
C ALA A 415 -7.54 -1.55 12.98
N VAL A 416 -6.53 -1.70 12.12
CA VAL A 416 -5.27 -0.93 12.20
C VAL A 416 -5.48 0.57 12.00
N ILE A 417 -6.29 0.96 10.99
CA ILE A 417 -6.57 2.37 10.70
C ILE A 417 -7.30 3.04 11.85
N LEU A 418 -8.33 2.40 12.40
CA LEU A 418 -9.11 2.94 13.52
C LEU A 418 -8.26 3.05 14.79
N ASP A 419 -7.43 2.04 15.08
CA ASP A 419 -6.52 2.12 16.22
C ASP A 419 -5.49 3.25 16.04
N ALA A 420 -4.91 3.38 14.84
CA ALA A 420 -3.92 4.43 14.55
C ALA A 420 -4.50 5.85 14.69
N MET A 421 -5.81 6.03 14.58
CA MET A 421 -6.49 7.31 14.83
C MET A 421 -6.67 7.63 16.32
N GLN A 422 -6.44 6.69 17.23
CA GLN A 422 -6.47 6.97 18.67
C GLN A 422 -5.18 7.68 19.09
N ARG A 423 -5.30 8.88 19.69
CA ARG A 423 -4.18 9.67 20.22
C ARG A 423 -3.70 9.17 21.58
#